data_8b1f958ab693fe238ef67109a0152f3d
#
_entry.id   8b1f958ab693fe238ef67109a0152f3d
#
_cell.length_a   1.000
_cell.length_b   1.000
_cell.length_c   1.000
_cell.angle_alpha   90.00
_cell.angle_beta   90.00
_cell.angle_gamma   90.00
#
_symmetry.space_group_name_H-M   'P 1'
#
loop_
_entity.id
_entity.type
_entity.pdbx_description
1 polymer ?
#
loop_
_entity_poly.entity_id
_entity_poly.type
_entity_poly.pdbx_seq_one_letter_code
_entity_poly.pdbx_strand_id
1 'polypeptide(L)'
;MAILLIPLAASMAASMAASAPSALIAPGNRKAYCRGEVSAQYGTRPMYVTTGKLVKGAKGTTSLSGTVDKGSEGIKKFKCRFDAKGRFIDVMALTPDGE
;
A
#
# COMPACT_ATOMS: atom_id res chain seq x y z
N MET A 1 24.86 47.10 14.44
CA MET A 1 24.45 46.65 14.29
C MET A 1 24.29 45.43 13.88
N ALA A 2 24.02 44.81 13.98
CA ALA A 2 24.03 43.80 13.72
C ALA A 2 23.22 42.99 13.29
N ILE A 3 23.04 42.34 13.04
CA ILE A 3 22.34 41.60 12.67
C ILE A 3 22.13 40.37 12.53
N LEU A 4 21.81 39.83 12.55
CA LEU A 4 21.62 38.74 12.39
C LEU A 4 20.97 37.85 11.86
N LEU A 5 20.87 37.33 11.65
CA LEU A 5 20.40 36.52 11.10
C LEU A 5 19.99 35.29 11.17
N ILE A 6 19.58 34.81 11.02
CA ILE A 6 19.20 33.76 11.04
C ILE A 6 18.73 32.81 10.43
N PRO A 7 18.64 32.14 10.24
CA PRO A 7 18.37 31.25 9.64
C PRO A 7 17.73 30.28 9.57
N LEU A 8 17.35 29.84 9.60
CA LEU A 8 16.78 28.99 9.52
C LEU A 8 16.52 27.93 9.12
N ALA A 9 16.54 27.55 9.01
CA ALA A 9 16.55 26.62 8.74
C ALA A 9 15.86 25.69 8.45
N ALA A 10 15.52 25.37 8.33
CA ALA A 10 14.85 24.63 8.09
C ALA A 10 14.75 23.44 7.81
N SER A 11 14.67 23.03 7.86
CA SER A 11 14.63 22.04 7.72
C SER A 11 13.94 21.15 7.32
N MET A 12 13.61 20.78 7.00
CA MET A 12 13.00 20.03 6.70
C MET A 12 13.01 18.99 6.40
N ALA A 13 12.98 18.72 6.37
CA ALA A 13 13.09 17.90 6.09
C ALA A 13 12.69 16.79 5.99
N ALA A 14 12.70 16.43 6.15
CA ALA A 14 12.52 15.48 6.27
C ALA A 14 11.84 14.64 5.80
N SER A 15 11.49 14.49 5.63
CA SER A 15 10.76 13.88 5.25
C SER A 15 10.88 12.77 4.71
N MET A 16 11.32 12.44 4.46
CA MET A 16 11.54 11.54 3.94
C MET A 16 11.25 10.44 4.36
N ALA A 17 11.01 10.46 4.92
CA ALA A 17 10.71 9.44 5.41
C ALA A 17 10.28 8.42 4.71
N ALA A 18 9.86 8.60 3.90
CA ALA A 18 9.43 7.67 3.16
C ALA A 18 10.08 6.45 3.18
N SER A 19 11.22 6.37 3.35
CA SER A 19 11.91 5.15 3.27
C SER A 19 11.77 4.30 4.49
N ALA A 20 10.92 4.66 5.38
CA ALA A 20 10.72 3.82 6.54
C ALA A 20 10.33 2.42 6.09
N PRO A 21 10.93 1.39 6.67
CA PRO A 21 10.56 0.03 6.30
C PRO A 21 9.13 -0.25 6.70
N SER A 22 8.47 -1.09 5.93
CA SER A 22 7.12 -1.47 6.24
C SER A 22 7.09 -2.27 7.52
N ALA A 23 6.05 -2.08 8.30
CA ALA A 23 5.86 -2.85 9.51
C ALA A 23 5.56 -4.30 9.16
N LEU A 24 5.85 -5.19 10.09
CA LEU A 24 5.47 -6.58 9.95
C LEU A 24 3.97 -6.68 10.18
N ILE A 25 3.29 -7.33 9.27
CA ILE A 25 1.86 -7.48 9.33
C ILE A 25 1.53 -8.93 9.67
N ALA A 26 0.92 -9.15 10.81
CA ALA A 26 0.55 -10.50 11.21
C ALA A 26 -0.40 -11.10 10.18
N PRO A 27 -0.34 -12.41 9.96
CA PRO A 27 -1.18 -13.04 8.94
C PRO A 27 -2.66 -12.69 9.08
N GLY A 28 -3.17 -12.62 10.29
CA GLY A 28 -4.57 -12.29 10.50
C GLY A 28 -4.95 -10.87 10.14
N ASN A 29 -3.95 -9.99 10.01
CA ASN A 29 -4.21 -8.58 9.70
C ASN A 29 -3.89 -8.22 8.25
N ARG A 30 -3.33 -9.15 7.49
CA ARG A 30 -2.89 -8.83 6.13
C ARG A 30 -4.05 -8.49 5.22
N LYS A 31 -5.17 -9.16 5.41
CA LYS A 31 -6.34 -8.88 4.59
C LYS A 31 -6.83 -7.45 4.80
N ALA A 32 -6.95 -7.02 6.04
CA ALA A 32 -7.39 -5.67 6.34
C ALA A 32 -6.38 -4.64 5.86
N TYR A 33 -5.10 -4.95 6.02
CA TYR A 33 -4.04 -4.06 5.57
C TYR A 33 -4.10 -3.90 4.06
N CYS A 34 -4.24 -5.01 3.35
CA CYS A 34 -4.35 -4.99 1.89
C CYS A 34 -5.53 -4.14 1.44
N ARG A 35 -6.67 -4.32 2.09
CA ARG A 35 -7.87 -3.56 1.75
C ARG A 35 -7.62 -2.06 1.89
N GLY A 36 -6.98 -1.66 2.97
CA GLY A 36 -6.69 -0.26 3.20
C GLY A 36 -5.75 0.32 2.14
N GLU A 37 -4.71 -0.43 1.79
CA GLU A 37 -3.77 0.02 0.78
C GLU A 37 -4.43 0.13 -0.58
N VAL A 38 -5.25 -0.85 -0.94
CA VAL A 38 -5.94 -0.83 -2.22
C VAL A 38 -6.90 0.34 -2.28
N SER A 39 -7.65 0.57 -1.21
CA SER A 39 -8.61 1.67 -1.23
C SER A 39 -7.90 3.01 -1.40
N ALA A 40 -6.76 3.19 -0.77
CA ALA A 40 -6.00 4.42 -0.90
C ALA A 40 -5.42 4.55 -2.31
N GLN A 41 -4.86 3.46 -2.83
CA GLN A 41 -4.22 3.50 -4.13
C GLN A 41 -5.21 3.71 -5.27
N TYR A 42 -6.40 3.15 -5.16
CA TYR A 42 -7.44 3.29 -6.18
C TYR A 42 -8.38 4.46 -5.91
N GLY A 43 -8.18 5.17 -4.80
CA GLY A 43 -9.00 6.32 -4.49
C GLY A 43 -10.45 5.99 -4.23
N THR A 44 -10.70 4.90 -3.52
CA THR A 44 -12.04 4.47 -3.23
C THR A 44 -12.16 4.07 -1.76
N ARG A 45 -13.33 3.65 -1.36
CA ARG A 45 -13.56 3.25 0.03
C ARG A 45 -13.27 1.78 0.23
N PRO A 46 -12.80 1.39 1.42
CA PRO A 46 -12.51 -0.02 1.67
C PRO A 46 -13.70 -0.95 1.42
N MET A 47 -14.91 -0.46 1.58
CA MET A 47 -16.10 -1.29 1.38
C MET A 47 -16.23 -1.77 -0.07
N TYR A 48 -15.56 -1.11 -1.00
CA TYR A 48 -15.58 -1.52 -2.40
C TYR A 48 -14.45 -2.44 -2.76
N VAL A 49 -13.65 -2.84 -1.78
CA VAL A 49 -12.52 -3.73 -2.00
C VAL A 49 -12.86 -5.10 -1.43
N THR A 50 -12.75 -6.11 -2.27
CA THR A 50 -12.98 -7.50 -1.85
C THR A 50 -11.66 -8.24 -1.94
N THR A 51 -11.27 -8.90 -0.85
CA THR A 51 -10.02 -9.65 -0.83
C THR A 51 -10.30 -11.14 -0.75
N GLY A 52 -9.45 -11.91 -1.39
CA GLY A 52 -9.52 -13.34 -1.33
C GLY A 52 -8.68 -13.89 -0.20
N LYS A 53 -8.29 -15.15 -0.33
CA LYS A 53 -7.49 -15.81 0.68
C LYS A 53 -6.03 -15.42 0.59
N LEU A 54 -5.36 -15.52 1.73
CA LEU A 54 -3.92 -15.37 1.76
C LEU A 54 -3.30 -16.63 1.16
N VAL A 55 -2.45 -16.47 0.18
CA VAL A 55 -1.85 -17.56 -0.55
C VAL A 55 -0.34 -17.51 -0.37
N LYS A 56 0.25 -18.66 -0.12
CA LYS A 56 1.70 -18.75 0.01
C LYS A 56 2.33 -18.84 -1.37
N GLY A 57 3.42 -18.11 -1.53
CA GLY A 57 4.17 -18.14 -2.76
C GLY A 57 5.56 -18.68 -2.53
N ALA A 58 6.44 -18.38 -3.47
CA ALA A 58 7.81 -18.85 -3.40
C ALA A 58 8.54 -18.24 -2.23
N LYS A 59 9.43 -19.02 -1.64
CA LYS A 59 10.32 -18.52 -0.59
C LYS A 59 9.62 -17.89 0.61
N GLY A 60 8.46 -18.39 0.93
CA GLY A 60 7.76 -17.91 2.11
C GLY A 60 6.97 -16.63 1.93
N THR A 61 6.94 -16.11 0.73
CA THR A 61 6.13 -14.92 0.47
C THR A 61 4.65 -15.26 0.53
N THR A 62 3.82 -14.23 0.68
CA THR A 62 2.38 -14.42 0.66
C THR A 62 1.74 -13.34 -0.19
N SER A 63 0.54 -13.61 -0.63
CA SER A 63 -0.19 -12.64 -1.42
C SER A 63 -1.69 -12.81 -1.21
N LEU A 64 -2.40 -11.75 -1.54
CA LEU A 64 -3.85 -11.71 -1.49
C LEU A 64 -4.31 -11.09 -2.80
N SER A 65 -5.15 -11.80 -3.52
CA SER A 65 -5.76 -11.24 -4.72
C SER A 65 -7.16 -10.79 -4.38
N GLY A 66 -7.66 -9.86 -5.17
CA GLY A 66 -9.01 -9.39 -4.95
C GLY A 66 -9.46 -8.49 -6.07
N THR A 67 -10.56 -7.81 -5.81
CA THR A 67 -11.14 -6.89 -6.79
C THR A 67 -11.51 -5.60 -6.09
N VAL A 68 -11.54 -4.53 -6.85
CA VAL A 68 -12.01 -3.24 -6.38
C VAL A 68 -13.04 -2.74 -7.37
N ASP A 69 -14.18 -2.32 -6.84
CA ASP A 69 -15.27 -1.81 -7.66
C ASP A 69 -15.04 -0.31 -7.83
N LYS A 70 -14.76 0.09 -9.04
CA LYS A 70 -14.50 1.48 -9.38
C LYS A 70 -15.71 2.16 -10.00
N GLY A 71 -16.89 1.59 -9.79
CA GLY A 71 -18.10 2.19 -10.31
C GLY A 71 -18.12 2.15 -11.82
N SER A 72 -18.26 3.31 -12.46
CA SER A 72 -18.36 3.36 -13.91
C SER A 72 -17.10 2.87 -14.61
N GLU A 73 -15.97 2.85 -13.91
CA GLU A 73 -14.74 2.33 -14.51
C GLU A 73 -14.67 0.82 -14.45
N GLY A 74 -15.60 0.18 -13.76
CA GLY A 74 -15.68 -1.25 -13.72
C GLY A 74 -14.94 -1.88 -12.56
N ILE A 75 -14.81 -3.18 -12.62
CA ILE A 75 -14.15 -3.95 -11.57
C ILE A 75 -12.69 -4.15 -11.98
N LYS A 76 -11.78 -3.78 -11.08
CA LYS A 76 -10.35 -3.93 -11.32
C LYS A 76 -9.81 -5.04 -10.42
N LYS A 77 -8.88 -5.82 -10.94
CA LYS A 77 -8.26 -6.89 -10.17
C LYS A 77 -6.91 -6.45 -9.67
N PHE A 78 -6.57 -6.91 -8.48
CA PHE A 78 -5.29 -6.55 -7.87
C PHE A 78 -4.73 -7.73 -7.09
N LYS A 79 -3.50 -7.56 -6.66
CA LYS A 79 -2.82 -8.54 -5.83
C LYS A 79 -1.92 -7.78 -4.86
N CYS A 80 -2.14 -7.98 -3.56
CA CYS A 80 -1.26 -7.44 -2.54
C CYS A 80 -0.18 -8.46 -2.26
N ARG A 81 1.06 -8.02 -2.17
CA ARG A 81 2.17 -8.92 -1.95
C ARG A 81 2.87 -8.61 -0.64
N PHE A 82 3.27 -9.67 0.05
CA PHE A 82 4.00 -9.57 1.32
C PHE A 82 5.25 -10.43 1.22
N ASP A 83 6.35 -9.98 1.82
CA ASP A 83 7.58 -10.74 1.78
C ASP A 83 7.54 -11.89 2.78
N ALA A 84 8.63 -12.65 2.86
CA ALA A 84 8.67 -13.82 3.73
C ALA A 84 8.52 -13.48 5.19
N LYS A 85 8.83 -12.26 5.57
CA LYS A 85 8.73 -11.82 6.96
C LYS A 85 7.37 -11.22 7.28
N GLY A 86 6.55 -11.03 6.26
CA GLY A 86 5.24 -10.44 6.47
C GLY A 86 5.19 -8.95 6.26
N ARG A 87 6.21 -8.37 5.66
CA ARG A 87 6.18 -6.95 5.32
C ARG A 87 5.43 -6.76 4.02
N PHE A 88 4.65 -5.71 3.98
CA PHE A 88 3.92 -5.37 2.77
C PHE A 88 4.90 -4.90 1.69
N ILE A 89 4.76 -5.44 0.49
CA ILE A 89 5.60 -5.04 -0.64
C ILE A 89 4.87 -4.04 -1.51
N ASP A 90 3.75 -4.43 -2.09
CA ASP A 90 3.01 -3.54 -2.99
C ASP A 90 1.64 -4.10 -3.33
N VAL A 91 0.90 -3.31 -4.08
CA VAL A 91 -0.34 -3.73 -4.71
C VAL A 91 -0.07 -3.76 -6.21
N MET A 92 -0.22 -4.93 -6.80
CA MET A 92 -0.06 -5.07 -8.25
C MET A 92 -1.41 -4.96 -8.92
N ALA A 93 -1.50 -4.14 -9.93
CA ALA A 93 -2.71 -4.05 -10.74
C ALA A 93 -2.70 -5.21 -11.71
N LEU A 94 -3.73 -6.03 -11.67
CA LEU A 94 -3.85 -7.17 -12.58
C LEU A 94 -4.76 -6.85 -13.76
N THR A 95 -5.59 -5.82 -13.64
CA THR A 95 -6.42 -5.38 -14.74
C THR A 95 -5.76 -4.17 -15.36
N PRO A 96 -5.44 -4.21 -16.65
CA PRO A 96 -4.77 -3.09 -17.30
C PRO A 96 -5.64 -1.84 -17.23
N ASP A 97 -5.00 -0.71 -17.02
CA ASP A 97 -5.70 0.56 -17.04
C ASP A 97 -6.02 0.95 -18.47
N GLY A 98 -7.12 1.62 -18.63
CA GLY A 98 -7.48 2.12 -19.93
C GLY A 98 -8.11 1.08 -20.84
N GLU A 99 -8.38 -0.07 -20.30
CA GLU A 99 -9.03 -1.14 -21.09
C GLU A 99 -10.52 -1.19 -20.93
#